data_935e38059bd34615ae0cc990d68e4896
#
_entry.id   935e38059bd34615ae0cc990d68e4896
#
_cell.length_a   1.000
_cell.length_b   1.000
_cell.length_c   1.000
_cell.angle_alpha   90.00
_cell.angle_beta   90.00
_cell.angle_gamma   90.00
#
_symmetry.space_group_name_H-M   'P 1'
#
loop_
_entity.id
_entity.type
_entity.pdbx_description
1 polymer ?
#
loop_
_entity_poly.entity_id
_entity_poly.type
_entity_poly.pdbx_seq_one_letter_code
_entity_poly.pdbx_strand_id
1 'polypeptide(L)'
;GNIIMLEALRALHAAGKLSSMNIMVVMTGDEELSGRPLALSKKALIEGAKWADISLGFENGDGNPATANVSRRGSVDWVLTVKGTPAHSSQVFKPTVGAGAIYEASRILTSFYDKLRSEQLLTFNPGRIMGGTEVSHDKLNNSGSTFGKNNVVAEHATVTGDIRAVSQEQL
;
A
#
# COMPACT_ATOMS: atom_id res chain seq x y z
N GLY A 1 -16.30 1.34 14.49
CA GLY A 1 -15.55 0.62 15.53
C GLY A 1 -15.90 1.05 16.93
N ASN A 2 -15.68 2.31 17.32
CA ASN A 2 -15.77 2.79 18.71
C ASN A 2 -17.12 2.54 19.38
N ILE A 3 -18.24 2.77 18.69
CA ILE A 3 -19.61 2.53 19.23
C ILE A 3 -19.81 1.03 19.50
N ILE A 4 -19.41 0.17 18.59
CA ILE A 4 -19.54 -1.30 18.75
C ILE A 4 -18.74 -1.78 19.96
N MET A 5 -17.51 -1.30 20.11
CA MET A 5 -16.66 -1.59 21.27
C MET A 5 -17.31 -1.16 22.57
N LEU A 6 -17.81 0.08 22.66
CA LEU A 6 -18.46 0.59 23.86
C LEU A 6 -19.72 -0.18 24.22
N GLU A 7 -20.56 -0.51 23.25
CA GLU A 7 -21.78 -1.29 23.49
C GLU A 7 -21.46 -2.74 23.92
N ALA A 8 -20.40 -3.32 23.36
CA ALA A 8 -19.93 -4.64 23.81
C ALA A 8 -19.49 -4.61 25.29
N LEU A 9 -18.73 -3.57 25.69
CA LEU A 9 -18.32 -3.38 27.09
C LEU A 9 -19.53 -3.13 28.00
N ARG A 10 -20.50 -2.34 27.57
CA ARG A 10 -21.75 -2.13 28.33
C ARG A 10 -22.53 -3.43 28.53
N ALA A 11 -22.65 -4.25 27.49
CA ALA A 11 -23.31 -5.54 27.57
C ALA A 11 -22.59 -6.49 28.55
N LEU A 12 -21.25 -6.55 28.48
CA LEU A 12 -20.46 -7.37 29.40
C LEU A 12 -20.57 -6.88 30.86
N HIS A 13 -20.61 -5.57 31.06
CA HIS A 13 -20.85 -4.98 32.37
C HIS A 13 -22.20 -5.36 32.93
N ALA A 14 -23.27 -5.19 32.15
CA ALA A 14 -24.62 -5.55 32.54
C ALA A 14 -24.77 -7.06 32.85
N ALA A 15 -24.00 -7.90 32.16
CA ALA A 15 -23.95 -9.34 32.40
C ALA A 15 -23.04 -9.74 33.58
N GLY A 16 -22.41 -8.80 34.29
CA GLY A 16 -21.49 -9.05 35.42
C GLY A 16 -20.17 -9.72 35.01
N LYS A 17 -19.78 -9.69 33.72
CA LYS A 17 -18.60 -10.39 33.21
C LYS A 17 -17.30 -9.58 33.28
N LEU A 18 -17.38 -8.25 33.39
CA LEU A 18 -16.17 -7.39 33.42
C LEU A 18 -15.31 -7.58 34.67
N SER A 19 -15.90 -7.98 35.79
CA SER A 19 -15.18 -8.16 37.06
C SER A 19 -14.10 -9.26 37.00
N SER A 20 -14.19 -10.17 36.03
CA SER A 20 -13.22 -11.27 35.83
C SER A 20 -12.25 -11.03 34.67
N MET A 21 -12.23 -9.82 34.09
CA MET A 21 -11.44 -9.48 32.91
C MET A 21 -10.58 -8.24 33.16
N ASN A 22 -9.36 -8.27 32.66
CA ASN A 22 -8.51 -7.08 32.53
C ASN A 22 -8.64 -6.56 31.11
N ILE A 23 -9.22 -5.37 30.93
CA ILE A 23 -9.47 -4.80 29.61
C ILE A 23 -8.76 -3.45 29.50
N MET A 24 -7.97 -3.30 28.45
CA MET A 24 -7.36 -2.03 28.05
C MET A 24 -7.97 -1.58 26.74
N VAL A 25 -8.45 -0.35 26.68
CA VAL A 25 -8.94 0.28 25.45
C VAL A 25 -7.88 1.28 24.98
N VAL A 26 -7.40 1.09 23.76
CA VAL A 26 -6.45 2.00 23.10
C VAL A 26 -7.15 2.63 21.90
N MET A 27 -7.31 3.96 21.93
CA MET A 27 -7.83 4.74 20.80
C MET A 27 -6.67 5.48 20.14
N THR A 28 -6.51 5.27 18.82
CA THR A 28 -5.48 5.95 18.03
C THR A 28 -6.12 7.01 17.14
N GLY A 29 -5.50 8.20 17.06
CA GLY A 29 -6.01 9.31 16.25
C GLY A 29 -5.30 9.46 14.91
N ASP A 30 -4.33 8.61 14.59
CA ASP A 30 -3.44 8.72 13.44
C ASP A 30 -3.40 7.42 12.59
N GLU A 31 -4.50 6.68 12.52
CA GLU A 31 -4.56 5.43 11.77
C GLU A 31 -4.42 5.68 10.27
N GLU A 32 -5.20 6.61 9.72
CA GLU A 32 -5.24 6.94 8.29
C GLU A 32 -3.98 7.70 7.81
N LEU A 33 -3.35 8.46 8.69
CA LEU A 33 -2.11 9.18 8.42
C LEU A 33 -1.16 9.09 9.60
N SER A 34 -0.41 8.00 9.64
CA SER A 34 0.47 7.73 10.77
C SER A 34 1.60 8.76 10.88
N GLY A 35 1.76 9.32 12.09
CA GLY A 35 2.87 10.19 12.45
C GLY A 35 4.23 9.48 12.34
N ARG A 36 5.29 10.25 12.18
CA ARG A 36 6.66 9.73 12.13
C ARG A 36 7.50 10.34 13.28
N PRO A 37 8.41 9.57 13.90
CA PRO A 37 8.68 8.13 13.67
C PRO A 37 7.57 7.24 14.24
N LEU A 38 7.31 6.10 13.59
CA LEU A 38 6.23 5.18 13.96
C LEU A 38 6.32 4.68 15.41
N ALA A 39 7.53 4.52 15.93
CA ALA A 39 7.73 4.08 17.32
C ALA A 39 7.11 5.04 18.35
N LEU A 40 7.03 6.33 18.04
CA LEU A 40 6.35 7.32 18.88
C LEU A 40 4.84 7.35 18.62
N SER A 41 4.43 7.44 17.36
CA SER A 41 3.01 7.56 17.02
C SER A 41 2.21 6.31 17.40
N LYS A 42 2.82 5.14 17.34
CA LYS A 42 2.19 3.85 17.69
C LYS A 42 2.56 3.33 19.09
N LYS A 43 3.21 4.15 19.93
CA LYS A 43 3.71 3.72 21.25
C LYS A 43 2.63 3.08 22.11
N ALA A 44 1.49 3.75 22.28
CA ALA A 44 0.40 3.25 23.12
C ALA A 44 -0.17 1.92 22.59
N LEU A 45 -0.28 1.78 21.26
CA LEU A 45 -0.73 0.55 20.61
C LEU A 45 0.26 -0.60 20.85
N ILE A 46 1.56 -0.32 20.71
CA ILE A 46 2.63 -1.31 20.93
C ILE A 46 2.67 -1.75 22.39
N GLU A 47 2.55 -0.81 23.35
CA GLU A 47 2.52 -1.11 24.78
C GLU A 47 1.28 -1.92 25.15
N GLY A 48 0.11 -1.55 24.63
CA GLY A 48 -1.13 -2.31 24.80
C GLY A 48 -1.04 -3.72 24.25
N ALA A 49 -0.47 -3.88 23.06
CA ALA A 49 -0.28 -5.19 22.42
C ALA A 49 0.70 -6.09 23.21
N LYS A 50 1.74 -5.52 23.82
CA LYS A 50 2.66 -6.27 24.68
C LYS A 50 2.04 -6.70 26.02
N TRP A 51 1.08 -5.96 26.50
CA TRP A 51 0.36 -6.27 27.75
C TRP A 51 -0.74 -7.31 27.55
N ALA A 52 -1.38 -7.34 26.39
CA ALA A 52 -2.56 -8.15 26.13
C ALA A 52 -2.22 -9.59 25.74
N ASP A 53 -2.96 -10.56 26.26
CA ASP A 53 -2.97 -11.94 25.78
C ASP A 53 -3.76 -12.06 24.45
N ILE A 54 -4.81 -11.22 24.29
CA ILE A 54 -5.64 -11.14 23.09
C ILE A 54 -5.87 -9.70 22.74
N SER A 55 -5.66 -9.33 21.48
CA SER A 55 -5.96 -8.00 20.93
C SER A 55 -7.09 -8.08 19.92
N LEU A 56 -8.07 -7.20 20.06
CA LEU A 56 -9.20 -7.07 19.13
C LEU A 56 -9.14 -5.71 18.43
N GLY A 57 -9.06 -5.72 17.10
CA GLY A 57 -9.13 -4.53 16.27
C GLY A 57 -10.55 -4.30 15.76
N PHE A 58 -11.14 -3.15 16.06
CA PHE A 58 -12.49 -2.77 15.62
C PHE A 58 -12.41 -2.01 14.28
N GLU A 59 -11.89 -2.69 13.28
CA GLU A 59 -11.72 -2.24 11.90
C GLU A 59 -12.79 -2.81 10.97
N ASN A 60 -12.75 -2.39 9.69
CA ASN A 60 -13.65 -2.93 8.68
C ASN A 60 -13.39 -4.44 8.48
N GLY A 61 -14.45 -5.22 8.57
CA GLY A 61 -14.47 -6.64 8.26
C GLY A 61 -14.98 -6.93 6.84
N ASP A 62 -15.41 -8.16 6.62
CA ASP A 62 -16.02 -8.64 5.36
C ASP A 62 -17.52 -8.31 5.25
N GLY A 63 -18.07 -7.57 6.21
CA GLY A 63 -19.50 -7.24 6.29
C GLY A 63 -20.35 -8.30 7.00
N ASN A 64 -19.79 -9.43 7.39
CA ASN A 64 -20.51 -10.46 8.13
C ASN A 64 -20.17 -10.36 9.63
N PRO A 65 -21.15 -10.05 10.52
CA PRO A 65 -20.89 -9.90 11.96
C PRO A 65 -20.52 -11.20 12.67
N ALA A 66 -20.69 -12.35 12.00
CA ALA A 66 -20.32 -13.67 12.55
C ALA A 66 -18.87 -14.06 12.23
N THR A 67 -18.11 -13.22 11.51
CA THR A 67 -16.72 -13.50 11.15
C THR A 67 -15.76 -12.53 11.83
N ALA A 68 -14.53 -12.99 12.07
CA ALA A 68 -13.42 -12.18 12.53
C ALA A 68 -12.17 -12.47 11.68
N ASN A 69 -11.49 -11.43 11.26
CA ASN A 69 -10.21 -11.58 10.58
C ASN A 69 -9.11 -11.93 11.59
N VAL A 70 -8.46 -13.05 11.43
CA VAL A 70 -7.38 -13.50 12.32
C VAL A 70 -5.99 -13.16 11.83
N SER A 71 -5.87 -12.66 10.59
CA SER A 71 -4.61 -12.17 10.02
C SER A 71 -4.87 -11.13 8.94
N ARG A 72 -3.88 -10.29 8.66
CA ARG A 72 -3.89 -9.34 7.54
C ARG A 72 -2.56 -9.41 6.79
N ARG A 73 -2.61 -9.14 5.49
CA ARG A 73 -1.41 -9.01 4.67
C ARG A 73 -0.69 -7.70 5.00
N GLY A 74 0.63 -7.73 5.01
CA GLY A 74 1.44 -6.51 5.01
C GLY A 74 1.23 -5.72 3.72
N SER A 75 1.42 -4.40 3.78
CA SER A 75 1.35 -3.50 2.63
C SER A 75 2.62 -2.66 2.53
N VAL A 76 3.19 -2.60 1.33
CA VAL A 76 4.41 -1.83 1.03
C VAL A 76 4.21 -1.08 -0.28
N ASP A 77 4.54 0.20 -0.29
CA ASP A 77 4.56 1.00 -1.52
C ASP A 77 5.83 0.74 -2.32
N TRP A 78 5.71 0.76 -3.65
CA TRP A 78 6.84 0.63 -4.56
C TRP A 78 6.82 1.73 -5.63
N VAL A 79 8.00 2.00 -6.17
CA VAL A 79 8.20 2.94 -7.28
C VAL A 79 9.14 2.29 -8.31
N LEU A 80 8.69 2.23 -9.54
CA LEU A 80 9.50 1.87 -10.71
C LEU A 80 9.83 3.16 -11.47
N THR A 81 11.12 3.44 -11.65
CA THR A 81 11.60 4.54 -12.49
C THR A 81 12.36 3.96 -13.68
N VAL A 82 11.99 4.38 -14.87
CA VAL A 82 12.60 3.93 -16.12
C VAL A 82 13.14 5.15 -16.87
N LYS A 83 14.35 5.00 -17.41
CA LYS A 83 14.96 5.98 -18.30
C LYS A 83 15.14 5.43 -19.71
N GLY A 84 14.87 6.24 -20.71
CA GLY A 84 15.13 5.98 -22.12
C GLY A 84 16.04 7.03 -22.73
N THR A 85 16.42 6.84 -23.97
CA THR A 85 17.19 7.81 -24.76
C THR A 85 16.23 8.67 -25.54
N PRO A 86 16.17 10.01 -25.30
CA PRO A 86 15.30 10.90 -26.07
C PRO A 86 15.78 11.01 -27.51
N ALA A 87 14.85 10.98 -28.43
CA ALA A 87 15.11 11.12 -29.87
C ALA A 87 13.82 11.52 -30.61
N HIS A 88 13.93 11.90 -31.86
CA HIS A 88 12.74 12.05 -32.71
C HIS A 88 12.05 10.69 -32.89
N SER A 89 10.73 10.64 -32.89
CA SER A 89 9.95 9.39 -32.95
C SER A 89 10.26 8.50 -34.16
N SER A 90 10.73 9.06 -35.28
CA SER A 90 11.20 8.30 -36.43
C SER A 90 12.45 7.45 -36.18
N GLN A 91 13.10 7.62 -35.03
CA GLN A 91 14.30 6.89 -34.64
C GLN A 91 14.01 5.78 -33.59
N VAL A 92 12.75 5.67 -33.13
CA VAL A 92 12.35 4.62 -32.19
C VAL A 92 12.71 3.25 -32.77
N PHE A 93 13.16 2.34 -31.91
CA PHE A 93 13.66 0.99 -32.21
C PHE A 93 15.02 0.90 -32.89
N LYS A 94 15.67 2.01 -33.23
CA LYS A 94 17.08 1.97 -33.64
C LYS A 94 17.94 1.49 -32.46
N PRO A 95 19.02 0.70 -32.70
CA PRO A 95 19.88 0.19 -31.61
C PRO A 95 20.44 1.25 -30.68
N THR A 96 20.65 2.48 -31.19
CA THR A 96 21.19 3.62 -30.42
C THR A 96 20.14 4.36 -29.58
N VAL A 97 18.84 4.12 -29.83
CA VAL A 97 17.71 4.82 -29.17
C VAL A 97 16.89 3.85 -28.33
N GLY A 98 16.64 2.64 -28.85
CA GLY A 98 15.76 1.68 -28.21
C GLY A 98 14.28 2.05 -28.32
N ALA A 99 13.48 1.53 -27.41
CA ALA A 99 12.03 1.70 -27.43
C ALA A 99 11.53 2.91 -26.60
N GLY A 100 12.38 3.49 -25.75
CA GLY A 100 12.01 4.56 -24.84
C GLY A 100 11.37 4.07 -23.54
N ALA A 101 11.27 4.99 -22.57
CA ALA A 101 10.93 4.66 -21.20
C ALA A 101 9.51 4.09 -21.04
N ILE A 102 8.54 4.53 -21.86
CA ILE A 102 7.15 4.07 -21.76
C ILE A 102 7.02 2.59 -22.17
N TYR A 103 7.62 2.22 -23.30
CA TYR A 103 7.61 0.80 -23.73
C TYR A 103 8.33 -0.09 -22.73
N GLU A 104 9.46 0.35 -22.20
CA GLU A 104 10.20 -0.43 -21.22
C GLU A 104 9.44 -0.59 -19.90
N ALA A 105 8.79 0.46 -19.40
CA ALA A 105 7.89 0.38 -18.25
C ALA A 105 6.74 -0.62 -18.51
N SER A 106 6.13 -0.58 -19.69
CA SER A 106 5.07 -1.49 -20.09
C SER A 106 5.55 -2.94 -20.15
N ARG A 107 6.76 -3.19 -20.68
CA ARG A 107 7.37 -4.52 -20.72
C ARG A 107 7.60 -5.08 -19.31
N ILE A 108 8.10 -4.24 -18.39
CA ILE A 108 8.34 -4.61 -17.00
C ILE A 108 7.02 -4.94 -16.31
N LEU A 109 5.99 -4.09 -16.48
CA LEU A 109 4.67 -4.32 -15.88
C LEU A 109 4.01 -5.60 -16.43
N THR A 110 4.13 -5.88 -17.72
CA THR A 110 3.67 -7.13 -18.30
C THR A 110 4.37 -8.34 -17.68
N SER A 111 5.69 -8.25 -17.47
CA SER A 111 6.45 -9.32 -16.79
C SER A 111 6.00 -9.52 -15.34
N PHE A 112 5.69 -8.43 -14.61
CA PHE A 112 5.13 -8.54 -13.27
C PHE A 112 3.75 -9.21 -13.28
N TYR A 113 2.87 -8.76 -14.17
CA TYR A 113 1.56 -9.37 -14.33
C TYR A 113 1.65 -10.87 -14.61
N ASP A 114 2.49 -11.29 -15.56
CA ASP A 114 2.60 -12.69 -15.95
C ASP A 114 3.16 -13.56 -14.82
N LYS A 115 4.11 -13.06 -14.05
CA LYS A 115 4.78 -13.80 -12.99
C LYS A 115 4.02 -13.81 -11.67
N LEU A 116 3.39 -12.69 -11.31
CA LEU A 116 2.85 -12.49 -9.96
C LEU A 116 1.34 -12.74 -9.85
N ARG A 117 0.58 -12.69 -10.95
CA ARG A 117 -0.88 -12.82 -10.92
C ARG A 117 -1.41 -14.15 -10.39
N SER A 118 -0.59 -15.20 -10.41
CA SER A 118 -0.95 -16.54 -9.92
C SER A 118 -0.44 -16.82 -8.50
N GLU A 119 0.34 -15.91 -7.93
CA GLU A 119 0.86 -16.06 -6.57
C GLU A 119 -0.26 -15.89 -5.56
N GLN A 120 -0.46 -16.92 -4.73
CA GLN A 120 -1.56 -16.93 -3.76
C GLN A 120 -1.34 -15.89 -2.67
N LEU A 121 -2.40 -15.18 -2.32
CA LEU A 121 -2.41 -14.15 -1.28
C LEU A 121 -1.46 -12.97 -1.53
N LEU A 122 -0.78 -12.92 -2.68
CA LEU A 122 -0.04 -11.77 -3.17
C LEU A 122 -0.96 -10.87 -4.00
N THR A 123 -0.87 -9.56 -3.78
CA THR A 123 -1.36 -8.58 -4.75
C THR A 123 -0.27 -7.58 -5.05
N PHE A 124 -0.04 -7.33 -6.34
CA PHE A 124 0.92 -6.36 -6.86
C PHE A 124 0.14 -5.39 -7.76
N ASN A 125 -0.07 -4.18 -7.28
CA ASN A 125 -0.95 -3.22 -7.94
C ASN A 125 -0.16 -2.01 -8.45
N PRO A 126 -0.05 -1.78 -9.78
CA PRO A 126 0.37 -0.50 -10.33
C PRO A 126 -0.82 0.48 -10.25
N GLY A 127 -0.77 1.40 -9.29
CA GLY A 127 -1.86 2.35 -9.03
C GLY A 127 -1.80 3.60 -9.91
N ARG A 128 -0.60 3.99 -10.37
CA ARG A 128 -0.38 5.19 -11.19
C ARG A 128 0.81 5.01 -12.10
N ILE A 129 0.69 5.48 -13.35
CA ILE A 129 1.77 5.53 -14.34
C ILE A 129 1.85 6.93 -14.94
N MET A 130 3.06 7.42 -15.11
CA MET A 130 3.39 8.69 -15.76
C MET A 130 4.55 8.47 -16.72
N GLY A 131 4.51 9.09 -17.89
CA GLY A 131 5.61 8.98 -18.87
C GLY A 131 5.67 10.19 -19.80
N GLY A 132 6.87 10.49 -20.27
CA GLY A 132 7.12 11.62 -21.17
C GLY A 132 8.59 11.98 -21.29
N THR A 133 8.87 13.19 -21.81
CA THR A 133 10.21 13.77 -21.81
C THR A 133 10.62 14.13 -20.38
N GLU A 134 9.68 14.68 -19.62
CA GLU A 134 9.86 15.00 -18.20
C GLU A 134 8.75 14.37 -17.39
N VAL A 135 9.08 13.86 -16.19
CA VAL A 135 8.15 13.33 -15.20
C VAL A 135 8.52 13.89 -13.85
N SER A 136 7.59 14.57 -13.22
CA SER A 136 7.67 14.99 -11.81
C SER A 136 6.80 14.10 -10.96
N HIS A 137 7.34 13.59 -9.86
CA HIS A 137 6.63 12.76 -8.91
C HIS A 137 6.76 13.33 -7.50
N ASP A 138 5.65 13.77 -6.95
CA ASP A 138 5.53 14.19 -5.54
C ASP A 138 4.99 13.03 -4.71
N LYS A 139 5.90 12.39 -3.98
CA LYS A 139 5.57 11.24 -3.12
C LYS A 139 4.70 11.64 -1.93
N LEU A 140 4.88 12.87 -1.40
CA LEU A 140 4.16 13.31 -0.19
C LEU A 140 2.68 13.56 -0.47
N ASN A 141 2.39 14.17 -1.63
CA ASN A 141 1.02 14.53 -2.02
C ASN A 141 0.37 13.49 -2.95
N ASN A 142 1.04 12.36 -3.18
CA ASN A 142 0.58 11.34 -4.14
C ASN A 142 0.20 11.93 -5.50
N SER A 143 0.96 12.92 -5.97
CA SER A 143 0.69 13.64 -7.22
C SER A 143 1.89 13.59 -8.17
N GLY A 144 1.69 14.09 -9.37
CA GLY A 144 2.76 14.22 -10.33
C GLY A 144 2.28 14.85 -11.63
N SER A 145 3.24 15.25 -12.46
CA SER A 145 3.00 15.83 -13.76
C SER A 145 3.93 15.25 -14.81
N THR A 146 3.52 15.32 -16.07
CA THR A 146 4.32 14.91 -17.21
C THR A 146 4.34 16.01 -18.28
N PHE A 147 5.46 16.09 -18.96
CA PHE A 147 5.60 16.89 -20.16
C PHE A 147 6.23 16.05 -21.29
N GLY A 148 5.78 16.23 -22.52
CA GLY A 148 6.36 15.58 -23.69
C GLY A 148 5.64 15.99 -24.97
N LYS A 149 6.31 15.75 -26.11
CA LYS A 149 5.76 15.94 -27.45
C LYS A 149 5.50 14.56 -28.07
N ASN A 150 4.42 14.44 -28.84
CA ASN A 150 4.05 13.17 -29.49
C ASN A 150 5.10 12.63 -30.47
N ASN A 151 5.97 13.51 -30.97
CA ASN A 151 7.04 13.13 -31.90
C ASN A 151 8.41 12.97 -31.23
N VAL A 152 8.45 12.79 -29.91
CA VAL A 152 9.68 12.57 -29.13
C VAL A 152 9.55 11.23 -28.38
N VAL A 153 10.59 10.41 -28.44
CA VAL A 153 10.71 9.18 -27.67
C VAL A 153 10.78 9.54 -26.18
N ALA A 154 9.93 8.94 -25.36
CA ALA A 154 9.84 9.24 -23.94
C ALA A 154 11.16 8.92 -23.22
N GLU A 155 11.71 9.91 -22.52
CA GLU A 155 12.94 9.76 -21.74
C GLU A 155 12.67 9.16 -20.36
N HIS A 156 11.53 9.48 -19.76
CA HIS A 156 11.19 9.06 -18.41
C HIS A 156 9.84 8.36 -18.34
N ALA A 157 9.76 7.34 -17.50
CA ALA A 157 8.49 6.80 -17.01
C ALA A 157 8.62 6.48 -15.51
N THR A 158 7.56 6.77 -14.76
CA THR A 158 7.47 6.45 -13.35
C THR A 158 6.14 5.73 -13.10
N VAL A 159 6.21 4.58 -12.45
CA VAL A 159 5.05 3.83 -11.99
C VAL A 159 5.11 3.73 -10.48
N THR A 160 4.00 3.94 -9.81
CA THR A 160 3.87 3.77 -8.36
C THR A 160 2.72 2.83 -8.05
N GLY A 161 2.85 2.08 -6.97
CA GLY A 161 1.82 1.14 -6.58
C GLY A 161 2.04 0.58 -5.18
N ASP A 162 1.22 -0.39 -4.82
CA ASP A 162 1.36 -1.15 -3.59
C ASP A 162 1.53 -2.64 -3.86
N ILE A 163 2.19 -3.31 -2.95
CA ILE A 163 2.26 -4.77 -2.87
C ILE A 163 1.70 -5.20 -1.53
N ARG A 164 0.86 -6.25 -1.52
CA ARG A 164 0.39 -6.87 -0.28
C ARG A 164 0.79 -8.33 -0.25
N ALA A 165 1.48 -8.70 0.81
CA ALA A 165 2.07 -10.02 1.02
C ALA A 165 1.75 -10.56 2.41
N VAL A 166 1.77 -11.86 2.58
CA VAL A 166 1.51 -12.54 3.87
C VAL A 166 2.77 -12.78 4.67
N SER A 167 3.94 -12.71 4.05
CA SER A 167 5.23 -12.91 4.72
C SER A 167 6.34 -12.05 4.11
N GLN A 168 7.47 -11.98 4.80
CA GLN A 168 8.65 -11.28 4.35
C GLN A 168 9.32 -11.99 3.15
N GLU A 169 9.22 -13.32 3.09
CA GLU A 169 9.77 -14.12 1.98
C GLU A 169 9.02 -13.90 0.68
N GLN A 170 7.76 -13.47 0.77
CA GLN A 170 6.93 -13.17 -0.40
C GLN A 170 7.23 -11.77 -0.96
N LEU A 171 7.85 -10.88 -0.19
CA LEU A 171 8.28 -9.54 -0.61
C LEU A 171 9.66 -9.59 -1.30
#